data_19201fdf70a29ae837e62586aeb91439
#
_entry.id   19201fdf70a29ae837e62586aeb91439
#
_cell.length_a   1.000
_cell.length_b   1.000
_cell.length_c   1.000
_cell.angle_alpha   90.00
_cell.angle_beta   90.00
_cell.angle_gamma   90.00
#
_symmetry.space_group_name_H-M   'P 1'
#
loop_
_entity.id
_entity.type
_entity.pdbx_description
1 polymer ?
#
loop_
_entity_poly.entity_id
_entity_poly.type
_entity_poly.pdbx_seq_one_letter_code
_entity_poly.pdbx_strand_id
1 'polypeptide(L)'
;VNKNLWRVYIEVGHKNKLVSMVTKSRALNLFDNDFPMPDYIVPVNDIYMLYPGADRTFLEESYGEELASSVIVKDIYKYEDWYELYSNKIKSLQPGLNVFLLHLGYNNEELKAVTIDHPEYGSLWRQLDFDVFNSEEIKQLIKDEGIKLVNWGEIRDIIY
;
A
#
# COMPACT_ATOMS: atom_id res chain seq x y z
N VAL A 1 11.22 8.42 12.66
CA VAL A 1 11.11 7.05 13.21
C VAL A 1 12.41 6.71 13.95
N ASN A 2 12.32 6.10 15.15
CA ASN A 2 13.49 5.76 15.96
C ASN A 2 14.28 4.59 15.35
N LYS A 3 15.53 4.86 14.95
CA LYS A 3 16.42 3.86 14.30
C LYS A 3 16.67 2.62 15.18
N ASN A 4 16.73 2.79 16.50
CA ASN A 4 16.91 1.67 17.43
C ASN A 4 15.70 0.73 17.45
N LEU A 5 14.49 1.28 17.34
CA LEU A 5 13.26 0.48 17.27
C LEU A 5 13.23 -0.37 16.00
N TRP A 6 13.61 0.20 14.86
CA TRP A 6 13.73 -0.53 13.61
C TRP A 6 14.75 -1.67 13.68
N ARG A 7 15.90 -1.41 14.32
CA ARG A 7 16.92 -2.46 14.52
C ARG A 7 16.35 -3.63 15.32
N VAL A 8 15.72 -3.36 16.46
CA VAL A 8 15.11 -4.40 17.30
C VAL A 8 14.03 -5.16 16.54
N TYR A 9 13.18 -4.48 15.78
CA TYR A 9 12.14 -5.11 14.97
C TYR A 9 12.72 -6.11 13.96
N ILE A 10 13.76 -5.72 13.23
CA ILE A 10 14.41 -6.58 12.23
C ILE A 10 15.17 -7.73 12.90
N GLU A 11 15.94 -7.48 13.96
CA GLU A 11 16.68 -8.52 14.71
C GLU A 11 15.74 -9.57 15.29
N VAL A 12 14.62 -9.15 15.89
CA VAL A 12 13.59 -10.06 16.41
C VAL A 12 12.96 -10.85 15.28
N GLY A 13 12.63 -10.22 14.16
CA GLY A 13 12.13 -10.89 12.97
C GLY A 13 13.08 -11.99 12.50
N HIS A 14 14.33 -11.65 12.28
CA HIS A 14 15.35 -12.60 11.83
C HIS A 14 15.55 -13.77 12.80
N LYS A 15 15.71 -13.47 14.11
CA LYS A 15 15.86 -14.51 15.16
C LYS A 15 14.70 -15.51 15.16
N ASN A 16 13.49 -15.08 14.78
CA ASN A 16 12.30 -15.91 14.74
C ASN A 16 11.97 -16.42 13.32
N LYS A 17 12.87 -16.27 12.35
CA LYS A 17 12.68 -16.66 10.95
C LYS A 17 11.42 -16.02 10.34
N LEU A 18 11.24 -14.72 10.58
CA LEU A 18 10.15 -13.93 10.04
C LEU A 18 10.70 -12.93 9.03
N VAL A 19 9.97 -12.70 7.96
CA VAL A 19 10.27 -11.66 6.99
C VAL A 19 9.85 -10.31 7.55
N SER A 20 10.74 -9.33 7.56
CA SER A 20 10.45 -8.01 8.07
C SER A 20 9.85 -7.13 6.98
N MET A 21 8.72 -6.45 7.27
CA MET A 21 8.06 -5.53 6.35
C MET A 21 8.74 -4.14 6.33
N VAL A 22 10.02 -4.13 5.97
CA VAL A 22 10.83 -2.91 5.80
C VAL A 22 11.53 -3.02 4.47
N THR A 23 11.49 -1.96 3.65
CA THR A 23 12.22 -1.99 2.38
C THR A 23 13.73 -2.02 2.57
N LYS A 24 14.42 -2.70 1.66
CA LYS A 24 15.89 -2.70 1.61
C LYS A 24 16.45 -1.28 1.67
N SER A 25 15.89 -0.33 0.93
CA SER A 25 16.34 1.07 0.91
C SER A 25 16.28 1.77 2.28
N ARG A 26 15.30 1.41 3.12
CA ARG A 26 15.19 1.95 4.49
C ARG A 26 16.13 1.25 5.48
N ALA A 27 16.49 0.02 5.20
CA ALA A 27 17.34 -0.81 6.06
C ALA A 27 18.83 -0.70 5.72
N LEU A 28 19.21 -0.27 4.50
CA LEU A 28 20.58 -0.16 4.01
C LEU A 28 21.56 0.61 4.93
N ASN A 29 21.05 1.54 5.73
CA ASN A 29 21.84 2.31 6.70
C ASN A 29 21.87 1.68 8.11
N LEU A 30 21.23 0.53 8.31
CA LEU A 30 21.07 -0.10 9.62
C LEU A 30 21.68 -1.51 9.69
N PHE A 31 21.81 -2.19 8.55
CA PHE A 31 22.28 -3.58 8.47
C PHE A 31 23.04 -3.85 7.18
N ASP A 32 23.99 -4.77 7.23
CA ASP A 32 24.55 -5.40 6.05
C ASP A 32 23.45 -6.22 5.33
N ASN A 33 23.51 -6.29 4.01
CA ASN A 33 22.44 -6.61 3.07
C ASN A 33 21.78 -8.03 3.15
N ASP A 34 21.92 -8.78 4.22
CA ASP A 34 21.55 -10.20 4.28
C ASP A 34 20.17 -10.49 4.90
N PHE A 35 19.37 -9.45 5.17
CA PHE A 35 18.02 -9.64 5.72
C PHE A 35 16.97 -9.73 4.62
N PRO A 36 16.05 -10.71 4.71
CA PRO A 36 14.94 -10.84 3.78
C PRO A 36 13.93 -9.70 3.97
N MET A 37 13.92 -8.80 3.04
CA MET A 37 13.05 -7.62 3.04
C MET A 37 12.49 -7.38 1.65
N PRO A 38 11.28 -6.80 1.54
CA PRO A 38 10.75 -6.36 0.26
C PRO A 38 11.73 -5.41 -0.45
N ASP A 39 11.85 -5.57 -1.75
CA ASP A 39 12.59 -4.63 -2.59
C ASP A 39 11.85 -3.30 -2.66
N TYR A 40 10.51 -3.37 -2.79
CA TYR A 40 9.66 -2.19 -2.97
C TYR A 40 8.39 -2.29 -2.13
N ILE A 41 8.01 -1.17 -1.48
CA ILE A 41 6.64 -0.93 -1.03
C ILE A 41 6.03 0.00 -2.07
N VAL A 42 4.97 -0.46 -2.74
CA VAL A 42 4.29 0.31 -3.78
C VAL A 42 3.52 1.44 -3.11
N PRO A 43 3.87 2.70 -3.38
CA PRO A 43 3.15 3.81 -2.77
C PRO A 43 1.74 3.89 -3.36
N VAL A 44 0.76 4.05 -2.48
CA VAL A 44 -0.64 4.31 -2.83
C VAL A 44 -1.02 5.78 -2.60
N ASN A 45 -0.03 6.64 -2.45
CA ASN A 45 -0.22 8.06 -2.12
C ASN A 45 -1.04 8.81 -3.18
N ASP A 46 -0.99 8.37 -4.45
CA ASP A 46 -1.79 8.95 -5.53
C ASP A 46 -3.29 8.71 -5.34
N ILE A 47 -3.68 7.80 -4.45
CA ILE A 47 -5.08 7.57 -4.09
C ILE A 47 -5.66 8.75 -3.30
N TYR A 48 -4.85 9.48 -2.55
CA TYR A 48 -5.29 10.73 -1.91
C TYR A 48 -5.86 11.75 -2.91
N MET A 49 -5.46 11.66 -4.18
CA MET A 49 -5.99 12.50 -5.25
C MET A 49 -7.46 12.25 -5.56
N LEU A 50 -8.00 11.09 -5.16
CA LEU A 50 -9.37 10.67 -5.44
C LEU A 50 -10.31 10.87 -4.25
N TYR A 51 -9.81 11.43 -3.16
CA TYR A 51 -10.54 11.55 -1.92
C TYR A 51 -11.57 12.69 -1.96
N PRO A 52 -12.89 12.42 -1.93
CA PRO A 52 -13.91 13.45 -1.85
C PRO A 52 -13.96 14.01 -0.43
N GLY A 53 -13.66 15.26 -0.28
CA GLY A 53 -13.58 15.94 1.00
C GLY A 53 -12.14 16.12 1.50
N ALA A 54 -11.14 15.75 0.71
CA ALA A 54 -9.79 16.25 0.91
C ALA A 54 -9.85 17.77 0.75
N ASP A 55 -9.97 18.47 1.86
CA ASP A 55 -9.85 19.92 1.92
C ASP A 55 -8.46 20.28 1.41
N ARG A 56 -8.40 21.25 0.50
CA ARG A 56 -7.13 21.75 -0.03
C ARG A 56 -6.21 22.21 1.10
N THR A 57 -6.76 22.79 2.16
CA THR A 57 -6.03 23.21 3.35
C THR A 57 -5.32 22.02 4.01
N PHE A 58 -6.01 20.90 4.17
CA PHE A 58 -5.41 19.67 4.71
C PHE A 58 -4.29 19.14 3.82
N LEU A 59 -4.47 19.16 2.49
CA LEU A 59 -3.44 18.73 1.54
C LEU A 59 -2.20 19.64 1.60
N GLU A 60 -2.40 20.95 1.66
CA GLU A 60 -1.32 21.94 1.77
C GLU A 60 -0.54 21.80 3.08
N GLU A 61 -1.23 21.63 4.20
CA GLU A 61 -0.61 21.42 5.51
C GLU A 61 0.14 20.09 5.62
N SER A 62 -0.40 19.03 5.00
CA SER A 62 0.16 17.67 5.09
C SER A 62 1.28 17.41 4.09
N TYR A 63 1.21 17.98 2.88
CA TYR A 63 2.06 17.63 1.74
C TYR A 63 2.74 18.81 1.06
N GLY A 64 2.42 20.04 1.45
CA GLY A 64 2.92 21.27 0.86
C GLY A 64 2.12 21.76 -0.36
N GLU A 65 2.20 23.05 -0.62
CA GLU A 65 1.39 23.76 -1.62
C GLU A 65 1.61 23.23 -3.06
N GLU A 66 2.84 22.87 -3.40
CA GLU A 66 3.18 22.38 -4.75
C GLU A 66 2.49 21.05 -5.04
N LEU A 67 2.52 20.09 -4.09
CA LEU A 67 1.86 18.80 -4.26
C LEU A 67 0.35 18.94 -4.19
N ALA A 68 -0.17 19.73 -3.26
CA ALA A 68 -1.60 19.99 -3.12
C ALA A 68 -2.22 20.63 -4.39
N SER A 69 -1.47 21.49 -5.08
CA SER A 69 -1.94 22.11 -6.33
C SER A 69 -2.01 21.15 -7.52
N SER A 70 -1.25 20.06 -7.48
CA SER A 70 -1.27 19.00 -8.49
C SER A 70 -2.40 17.98 -8.28
N VAL A 71 -3.04 17.99 -7.12
CA VAL A 71 -4.10 17.03 -6.75
C VAL A 71 -5.42 17.44 -7.42
N ILE A 72 -5.96 16.55 -8.24
CA ILE A 72 -7.31 16.67 -8.78
C ILE A 72 -8.27 16.03 -7.79
N VAL A 73 -8.99 16.84 -7.02
CA VAL A 73 -10.06 16.36 -6.14
C VAL A 73 -11.25 15.95 -7.00
N LYS A 74 -11.58 14.65 -6.98
CA LYS A 74 -12.81 14.14 -7.60
C LYS A 74 -13.89 14.00 -6.52
N ASP A 75 -15.06 14.55 -6.78
CA ASP A 75 -16.19 14.52 -5.83
C ASP A 75 -16.85 13.14 -5.65
N ILE A 76 -16.46 12.15 -6.45
CA ILE A 76 -17.11 10.83 -6.46
C ILE A 76 -16.06 9.73 -6.57
N TYR A 77 -16.09 8.79 -5.63
CA TYR A 77 -15.38 7.51 -5.73
C TYR A 77 -16.05 6.61 -6.75
N LYS A 78 -15.34 6.25 -7.81
CA LYS A 78 -15.80 5.30 -8.81
C LYS A 78 -14.89 4.10 -8.86
N TYR A 79 -15.46 2.93 -9.07
CA TYR A 79 -14.72 1.70 -9.27
C TYR A 79 -13.71 1.82 -10.41
N GLU A 80 -14.10 2.45 -11.53
CA GLU A 80 -13.28 2.61 -12.72
C GLU A 80 -12.00 3.43 -12.43
N ASP A 81 -12.11 4.50 -11.65
CA ASP A 81 -10.98 5.33 -11.24
C ASP A 81 -9.98 4.52 -10.37
N TRP A 82 -10.52 3.72 -9.45
CA TRP A 82 -9.75 2.83 -8.58
C TRP A 82 -9.06 1.71 -9.35
N TYR A 83 -9.79 1.10 -10.28
CA TYR A 83 -9.27 0.07 -11.17
C TYR A 83 -8.14 0.62 -12.06
N GLU A 84 -8.33 1.77 -12.70
CA GLU A 84 -7.30 2.42 -13.53
C GLU A 84 -6.03 2.71 -12.73
N LEU A 85 -6.18 3.30 -11.54
CA LEU A 85 -5.07 3.60 -10.64
C LEU A 85 -4.25 2.34 -10.30
N TYR A 86 -4.91 1.30 -9.80
CA TYR A 86 -4.21 0.07 -9.41
C TYR A 86 -3.65 -0.69 -10.62
N SER A 87 -4.36 -0.69 -11.74
CA SER A 87 -3.86 -1.27 -13.00
C SER A 87 -2.57 -0.61 -13.45
N ASN A 88 -2.49 0.71 -13.41
CA ASN A 88 -1.29 1.45 -13.77
C ASN A 88 -0.13 1.16 -12.80
N LYS A 89 -0.41 1.06 -11.50
CA LYS A 89 0.59 0.68 -10.51
C LYS A 89 1.11 -0.75 -10.71
N ILE A 90 0.23 -1.70 -10.98
CA ILE A 90 0.60 -3.10 -11.27
C ILE A 90 1.51 -3.17 -12.51
N LYS A 91 1.15 -2.49 -13.59
CA LYS A 91 1.95 -2.42 -14.83
C LYS A 91 3.31 -1.75 -14.65
N SER A 92 3.44 -0.88 -13.65
CA SER A 92 4.68 -0.16 -13.37
C SER A 92 5.60 -0.85 -12.35
N LEU A 93 5.24 -2.03 -11.86
CA LEU A 93 6.04 -2.76 -10.88
C LEU A 93 7.44 -3.06 -11.42
N GLN A 94 8.41 -2.94 -10.54
CA GLN A 94 9.79 -3.29 -10.86
C GLN A 94 10.05 -4.77 -10.56
N PRO A 95 10.97 -5.43 -11.27
CA PRO A 95 11.39 -6.78 -10.92
C PRO A 95 11.88 -6.86 -9.47
N GLY A 96 11.38 -7.85 -8.73
CA GLY A 96 11.71 -8.06 -7.33
C GLY A 96 10.47 -8.28 -6.46
N LEU A 97 10.65 -8.30 -5.15
CA LEU A 97 9.57 -8.46 -4.18
C LEU A 97 8.88 -7.10 -3.94
N ASN A 98 7.66 -6.97 -4.46
CA ASN A 98 6.82 -5.78 -4.31
C ASN A 98 5.70 -6.05 -3.30
N VAL A 99 5.42 -5.07 -2.45
CA VAL A 99 4.33 -5.14 -1.45
C VAL A 99 3.36 -3.98 -1.67
N PHE A 100 2.08 -4.30 -1.87
CA PHE A 100 0.98 -3.34 -1.81
C PHE A 100 0.41 -3.30 -0.39
N LEU A 101 0.20 -2.10 0.14
CA LEU A 101 -0.52 -1.89 1.39
C LEU A 101 -1.98 -1.55 1.06
N LEU A 102 -2.88 -2.48 1.29
CA LEU A 102 -4.30 -2.35 0.99
C LEU A 102 -5.12 -2.26 2.29
N HIS A 103 -6.25 -1.56 2.21
CA HIS A 103 -7.16 -1.40 3.34
C HIS A 103 -8.52 -2.02 3.01
N LEU A 104 -8.56 -3.35 2.89
CA LEU A 104 -9.77 -4.06 2.49
C LEU A 104 -10.86 -4.04 3.57
N GLY A 105 -12.11 -3.79 3.17
CA GLY A 105 -13.25 -3.86 4.08
C GLY A 105 -14.58 -3.64 3.38
N TYR A 106 -15.68 -4.05 4.03
CA TYR A 106 -17.02 -3.84 3.51
C TYR A 106 -17.58 -2.49 3.96
N ASN A 107 -18.21 -1.75 3.05
CA ASN A 107 -18.90 -0.50 3.35
C ASN A 107 -20.24 -0.76 4.08
N ASN A 108 -20.14 -1.20 5.31
CA ASN A 108 -21.27 -1.48 6.20
C ASN A 108 -21.32 -0.49 7.37
N GLU A 109 -22.38 -0.56 8.18
CA GLU A 109 -22.60 0.38 9.29
C GLU A 109 -21.50 0.29 10.37
N GLU A 110 -20.94 -0.90 10.60
CA GLU A 110 -19.85 -1.09 11.55
C GLU A 110 -18.60 -0.34 11.08
N LEU A 111 -18.17 -0.55 9.82
CA LEU A 111 -16.97 0.09 9.30
C LEU A 111 -17.14 1.60 9.13
N LYS A 112 -18.34 2.07 8.78
CA LYS A 112 -18.66 3.50 8.77
C LYS A 112 -18.50 4.13 10.15
N ALA A 113 -19.00 3.46 11.19
CA ALA A 113 -18.87 3.94 12.57
C ALA A 113 -17.41 3.99 13.04
N VAL A 114 -16.63 2.96 12.72
CA VAL A 114 -15.19 2.89 13.10
C VAL A 114 -14.35 3.93 12.35
N THR A 115 -14.73 4.29 11.15
CA THR A 115 -13.95 5.20 10.29
C THR A 115 -14.54 6.61 10.18
N ILE A 116 -15.45 6.99 11.10
CA ILE A 116 -16.17 8.27 11.03
C ILE A 116 -15.24 9.50 11.05
N ASP A 117 -14.14 9.42 11.80
CA ASP A 117 -13.13 10.48 11.93
C ASP A 117 -11.92 10.28 10.99
N HIS A 118 -11.97 9.25 10.13
CA HIS A 118 -10.91 8.91 9.20
C HIS A 118 -11.48 8.70 7.79
N PRO A 119 -11.97 9.76 7.15
CA PRO A 119 -12.56 9.66 5.82
C PRO A 119 -11.55 9.17 4.76
N GLU A 120 -10.28 9.58 4.85
CA GLU A 120 -9.20 8.89 4.15
C GLU A 120 -9.05 7.48 4.73
N TYR A 121 -9.07 6.47 3.89
CA TYR A 121 -9.19 5.06 4.26
C TYR A 121 -10.51 4.70 4.97
N GLY A 122 -11.56 5.51 4.76
CA GLY A 122 -12.91 5.26 5.26
C GLY A 122 -13.58 4.05 4.61
N SER A 123 -14.80 3.77 5.03
CA SER A 123 -15.52 2.56 4.63
C SER A 123 -15.69 2.40 3.12
N LEU A 124 -15.95 3.48 2.39
CA LEU A 124 -16.11 3.45 0.93
C LEU A 124 -14.78 3.18 0.22
N TRP A 125 -13.69 3.80 0.66
CA TRP A 125 -12.34 3.51 0.16
C TRP A 125 -12.01 2.02 0.30
N ARG A 126 -12.23 1.47 1.49
CA ARG A 126 -11.93 0.05 1.79
C ARG A 126 -12.77 -0.91 0.97
N GLN A 127 -14.01 -0.53 0.68
CA GLN A 127 -14.87 -1.30 -0.23
C GLN A 127 -14.30 -1.29 -1.66
N LEU A 128 -13.85 -0.14 -2.14
CA LEU A 128 -13.27 -0.03 -3.49
C LEU A 128 -11.95 -0.81 -3.60
N ASP A 129 -11.08 -0.74 -2.59
CA ASP A 129 -9.90 -1.61 -2.52
C ASP A 129 -10.31 -3.09 -2.62
N PHE A 130 -11.32 -3.50 -1.84
CA PHE A 130 -11.82 -4.87 -1.86
C PHE A 130 -12.38 -5.26 -3.23
N ASP A 131 -13.23 -4.43 -3.82
CA ASP A 131 -13.89 -4.72 -5.10
C ASP A 131 -12.87 -4.86 -6.23
N VAL A 132 -11.90 -3.95 -6.32
CA VAL A 132 -10.85 -3.98 -7.35
C VAL A 132 -9.96 -5.22 -7.20
N PHE A 133 -9.40 -5.46 -6.01
CA PHE A 133 -8.49 -6.60 -5.83
C PHE A 133 -9.18 -7.96 -5.82
N ASN A 134 -10.49 -8.02 -5.66
CA ASN A 134 -11.28 -9.23 -5.81
C ASN A 134 -11.84 -9.43 -7.23
N SER A 135 -11.69 -8.46 -8.13
CA SER A 135 -12.20 -8.53 -9.49
C SER A 135 -11.42 -9.52 -10.35
N GLU A 136 -12.09 -10.10 -11.35
CA GLU A 136 -11.44 -11.00 -12.31
C GLU A 136 -10.49 -10.24 -13.23
N GLU A 137 -10.77 -8.96 -13.50
CA GLU A 137 -9.94 -8.09 -14.33
C GLU A 137 -8.56 -7.87 -13.72
N ILE A 138 -8.46 -7.59 -12.42
CA ILE A 138 -7.16 -7.44 -11.73
C ILE A 138 -6.44 -8.79 -11.62
N LYS A 139 -7.15 -9.86 -11.34
CA LYS A 139 -6.55 -11.21 -11.32
C LYS A 139 -5.97 -11.60 -12.68
N GLN A 140 -6.68 -11.26 -13.76
CA GLN A 140 -6.17 -11.51 -15.11
C GLN A 140 -4.97 -10.61 -15.43
N LEU A 141 -5.04 -9.33 -15.09
CA LEU A 141 -3.91 -8.41 -15.28
C LEU A 141 -2.64 -8.90 -14.57
N ILE A 142 -2.74 -9.35 -13.32
CA ILE A 142 -1.62 -9.91 -12.57
C ILE A 142 -0.98 -11.10 -13.31
N LYS A 143 -1.79 -11.97 -13.92
CA LYS A 143 -1.30 -13.09 -14.73
C LYS A 143 -0.65 -12.62 -16.01
N ASP A 144 -1.26 -11.67 -16.72
CA ASP A 144 -0.78 -11.15 -18.01
C ASP A 144 0.56 -10.42 -17.84
N GLU A 145 0.77 -9.74 -16.72
CA GLU A 145 2.05 -9.12 -16.37
C GLU A 145 3.10 -10.11 -15.82
N GLY A 146 2.76 -11.40 -15.77
CA GLY A 146 3.67 -12.45 -15.28
C GLY A 146 4.01 -12.36 -13.80
N ILE A 147 3.17 -11.70 -13.01
CA ILE A 147 3.40 -11.47 -11.57
C ILE A 147 3.01 -12.73 -10.81
N LYS A 148 3.93 -13.22 -9.97
CA LYS A 148 3.67 -14.29 -9.02
C LYS A 148 3.24 -13.71 -7.68
N LEU A 149 2.02 -14.02 -7.25
CA LEU A 149 1.59 -13.75 -5.88
C LEU A 149 2.26 -14.75 -4.94
N VAL A 150 2.82 -14.24 -3.86
CA VAL A 150 3.47 -15.04 -2.81
C VAL A 150 2.98 -14.61 -1.44
N ASN A 151 2.92 -15.54 -0.51
CA ASN A 151 2.63 -15.24 0.88
C ASN A 151 3.91 -15.22 1.74
N TRP A 152 3.83 -14.66 2.94
CA TRP A 152 4.99 -14.53 3.83
C TRP A 152 5.60 -15.88 4.22
N GLY A 153 4.80 -16.95 4.26
CA GLY A 153 5.27 -18.30 4.52
C GLY A 153 6.17 -18.81 3.40
N GLU A 154 5.76 -18.65 2.14
CA GLU A 154 6.55 -19.02 0.97
C GLU A 154 7.87 -18.24 0.92
N ILE A 155 7.83 -16.94 1.21
CA ILE A 155 9.04 -16.10 1.27
C ILE A 155 9.97 -16.61 2.37
N ARG A 156 9.45 -16.86 3.57
CA ARG A 156 10.22 -17.41 4.69
C ARG A 156 10.90 -18.73 4.32
N ASP A 157 10.17 -19.65 3.69
CA ASP A 157 10.66 -21.00 3.37
C ASP A 157 11.73 -20.99 2.23
N ILE A 158 11.80 -19.91 1.46
CA ILE A 158 12.89 -19.70 0.49
C ILE A 158 14.16 -19.16 1.16
N ILE A 159 14.01 -18.40 2.23
CA ILE A 159 15.09 -17.63 2.85
C ILE A 159 15.75 -18.36 4.00
N TYR A 160 15.02 -19.18 4.74
CA TYR A 160 15.45 -19.91 5.92
C TYR A 160 15.37 -21.43 5.73
#